data_73a5ea1d34a9f2158c8d2a6d313363d9
#
_entry.id   73a5ea1d34a9f2158c8d2a6d313363d9
#
_cell.length_a   1.000
_cell.length_b   1.000
_cell.length_c   1.000
_cell.angle_alpha   90.00
_cell.angle_beta   90.00
_cell.angle_gamma   90.00
#
_symmetry.space_group_name_H-M   'P 1'
#
loop_
_entity.id
_entity.type
_entity.pdbx_description
1 polymer ?
#
loop_
_entity_poly.entity_id
_entity_poly.type
_entity_poly.pdbx_seq_one_letter_code
_entity_poly.pdbx_strand_id
1 'polypeptide(L)'
;MPSVPNLLRYETIRKHYELLERINEEKDKEVILSLCLKDIDLAEQFILEYHLYADERIKYQIEEDKIWGEYDPTINYEEKYSYYHNIPRYPSFKQAAIIYEKMGMYKQAIDICDKAISHDLNDDGTKGGMEERIRKLEKKLK
;
A
#
# COMPACT_ATOMS: atom_id res chain seq x y z
N MET A 1 -9.43 5.20 29.11
CA MET A 1 -8.84 4.47 27.97
C MET A 1 -9.20 5.16 26.65
N PRO A 2 -8.25 5.48 25.79
CA PRO A 2 -8.58 6.02 24.48
C PRO A 2 -9.32 4.99 23.63
N SER A 3 -10.08 5.45 22.66
CA SER A 3 -10.78 4.57 21.74
C SER A 3 -9.78 3.78 20.88
N VAL A 4 -10.10 2.52 20.56
CA VAL A 4 -9.28 1.72 19.67
C VAL A 4 -9.26 2.40 18.29
N PRO A 5 -8.06 2.68 17.73
CA PRO A 5 -7.97 3.24 16.40
C PRO A 5 -8.61 2.33 15.35
N ASN A 6 -9.32 2.94 14.41
CA ASN A 6 -10.00 2.20 13.34
C ASN A 6 -9.47 2.68 11.99
N LEU A 7 -8.81 1.78 11.26
CA LEU A 7 -8.24 2.04 9.95
C LEU A 7 -9.30 2.57 8.96
N LEU A 8 -10.52 2.07 9.03
CA LEU A 8 -11.58 2.44 8.09
C LEU A 8 -12.24 3.79 8.39
N ARG A 9 -11.82 4.50 9.44
CA ARG A 9 -12.24 5.88 9.68
C ARG A 9 -11.63 6.85 8.66
N TYR A 10 -10.50 6.47 8.08
CA TYR A 10 -9.79 7.28 7.08
C TYR A 10 -10.41 7.09 5.71
N GLU A 11 -10.88 8.19 5.13
CA GLU A 11 -11.66 8.17 3.88
C GLU A 11 -10.92 7.51 2.71
N THR A 12 -9.67 7.89 2.48
CA THR A 12 -8.90 7.35 1.35
C THR A 12 -8.58 5.88 1.55
N ILE A 13 -8.25 5.47 2.79
CA ILE A 13 -8.02 4.06 3.12
C ILE A 13 -9.29 3.25 2.84
N ARG A 14 -10.46 3.76 3.25
CA ARG A 14 -11.73 3.10 3.00
C ARG A 14 -12.02 2.98 1.49
N LYS A 15 -11.80 4.05 0.73
CA LYS A 15 -11.96 4.05 -0.73
C LYS A 15 -11.05 3.03 -1.41
N HIS A 16 -9.80 2.94 -0.95
CA HIS A 16 -8.85 1.94 -1.46
C HIS A 16 -9.39 0.53 -1.32
N TYR A 17 -9.85 0.17 -0.12
CA TYR A 17 -10.39 -1.18 0.12
C TYR A 17 -11.69 -1.45 -0.63
N GLU A 18 -12.54 -0.45 -0.81
CA GLU A 18 -13.75 -0.57 -1.65
C GLU A 18 -13.38 -0.83 -3.12
N LEU A 19 -12.35 -0.15 -3.63
CA LEU A 19 -11.87 -0.38 -5.00
C LEU A 19 -11.26 -1.77 -5.15
N LEU A 20 -10.48 -2.24 -4.17
CA LEU A 20 -9.92 -3.59 -4.19
C LEU A 20 -11.02 -4.65 -4.23
N GLU A 21 -12.09 -4.47 -3.46
CA GLU A 21 -13.23 -5.38 -3.48
C GLU A 21 -13.88 -5.43 -4.85
N ARG A 22 -14.11 -4.26 -5.48
CA ARG A 22 -14.66 -4.18 -6.84
C ARG A 22 -13.73 -4.83 -7.87
N ILE A 23 -12.43 -4.63 -7.75
CA ILE A 23 -11.43 -5.25 -8.63
C ILE A 23 -11.50 -6.77 -8.51
N ASN A 24 -11.60 -7.29 -7.29
CA ASN A 24 -11.67 -8.74 -7.04
C ASN A 24 -12.93 -9.39 -7.62
N GLU A 25 -14.02 -8.64 -7.72
CA GLU A 25 -15.29 -9.12 -8.26
C GLU A 25 -15.40 -8.98 -9.78
N GLU A 26 -14.54 -8.15 -10.39
CA GLU A 26 -14.60 -7.83 -11.81
C GLU A 26 -13.85 -8.87 -12.66
N LYS A 27 -14.36 -9.17 -13.83
CA LYS A 27 -13.77 -10.13 -14.78
C LYS A 27 -13.23 -9.47 -16.05
N ASP A 28 -13.78 -8.32 -16.43
CA ASP A 28 -13.34 -7.58 -17.62
C ASP A 28 -12.02 -6.87 -17.32
N LYS A 29 -10.97 -7.22 -18.07
CA LYS A 29 -9.61 -6.69 -17.83
C LYS A 29 -9.51 -5.18 -18.03
N GLU A 30 -10.26 -4.61 -18.96
CA GLU A 30 -10.24 -3.17 -19.19
C GLU A 30 -10.88 -2.43 -18.01
N VAL A 31 -11.96 -2.98 -17.46
CA VAL A 31 -12.60 -2.44 -16.26
C VAL A 31 -11.69 -2.57 -15.06
N ILE A 32 -11.04 -3.73 -14.89
CA ILE A 32 -10.05 -3.94 -13.82
C ILE A 32 -8.93 -2.91 -13.93
N LEU A 33 -8.38 -2.69 -15.13
CA LEU A 33 -7.34 -1.70 -15.34
C LEU A 33 -7.80 -0.30 -14.94
N SER A 34 -9.00 0.10 -15.35
CA SER A 34 -9.56 1.40 -14.99
C SER A 34 -9.69 1.57 -13.47
N LEU A 35 -10.15 0.54 -12.77
CA LEU A 35 -10.27 0.55 -11.31
C LEU A 35 -8.90 0.60 -10.64
N CYS A 36 -7.93 -0.15 -11.16
CA CYS A 36 -6.56 -0.11 -10.66
C CYS A 36 -5.94 1.29 -10.79
N LEU A 37 -6.16 1.96 -11.92
CA LEU A 37 -5.65 3.30 -12.15
C LEU A 37 -6.27 4.31 -11.18
N LYS A 38 -7.56 4.18 -10.90
CA LYS A 38 -8.21 5.01 -9.88
C LYS A 38 -7.61 4.79 -8.50
N ASP A 39 -7.35 3.53 -8.15
CA ASP A 39 -6.76 3.17 -6.86
C ASP A 39 -5.31 3.65 -6.74
N ILE A 40 -4.55 3.58 -7.83
CA ILE A 40 -3.18 4.08 -7.90
C ILE A 40 -3.15 5.59 -7.61
N ASP A 41 -4.14 6.34 -8.09
CA ASP A 41 -4.24 7.78 -7.83
C ASP A 41 -4.47 8.09 -6.34
N LEU A 42 -4.97 7.14 -5.57
CA LEU A 42 -5.17 7.30 -4.12
C LEU A 42 -3.92 6.98 -3.30
N ALA A 43 -2.87 6.40 -3.91
CA ALA A 43 -1.74 5.84 -3.17
C ALA A 43 -1.03 6.84 -2.26
N GLU A 44 -0.76 8.04 -2.76
CA GLU A 44 -0.08 9.07 -1.97
C GLU A 44 -0.86 9.45 -0.71
N GLN A 45 -2.15 9.70 -0.86
CA GLN A 45 -3.02 10.05 0.27
C GLN A 45 -3.24 8.86 1.19
N PHE A 46 -3.33 7.65 0.63
CA PHE A 46 -3.41 6.41 1.42
C PHE A 46 -2.21 6.30 2.36
N ILE A 47 -1.00 6.52 1.85
CA ILE A 47 0.22 6.43 2.65
C ILE A 47 0.21 7.45 3.78
N LEU A 48 -0.19 8.70 3.49
CA LEU A 48 -0.31 9.75 4.52
C LEU A 48 -1.29 9.33 5.62
N GLU A 49 -2.47 8.89 5.24
CA GLU A 49 -3.49 8.47 6.20
C GLU A 49 -3.05 7.24 7.00
N TYR A 50 -2.33 6.32 6.34
CA TYR A 50 -1.82 5.13 7.02
C TYR A 50 -0.83 5.49 8.12
N HIS A 51 0.05 6.47 7.89
CA HIS A 51 0.97 6.95 8.91
C HIS A 51 0.24 7.65 10.06
N LEU A 52 -0.82 8.41 9.77
CA LEU A 52 -1.66 9.01 10.82
C LEU A 52 -2.32 7.92 11.68
N TYR A 53 -2.84 6.90 11.05
CA TYR A 53 -3.39 5.73 11.75
C TYR A 53 -2.32 5.03 12.60
N ALA A 54 -1.12 4.85 12.05
CA ALA A 54 0.00 4.23 12.78
C ALA A 54 0.34 5.02 14.04
N ASP A 55 0.38 6.35 13.96
CA ASP A 55 0.63 7.21 15.11
C ASP A 55 -0.44 7.03 16.19
N GLU A 56 -1.71 6.94 15.80
CA GLU A 56 -2.80 6.66 16.74
C GLU A 56 -2.66 5.28 17.38
N ARG A 57 -2.25 4.29 16.60
CA ARG A 57 -2.02 2.92 17.10
C ARG A 57 -0.90 2.89 18.13
N ILE A 58 0.19 3.60 17.88
CA ILE A 58 1.32 3.67 18.81
C ILE A 58 0.87 4.30 20.13
N LYS A 59 0.16 5.43 20.08
CA LYS A 59 -0.37 6.09 21.29
C LYS A 59 -1.30 5.18 22.07
N TYR A 60 -2.19 4.50 21.37
CA TYR A 60 -3.11 3.55 22.00
C TYR A 60 -2.35 2.43 22.70
N GLN A 61 -1.34 1.86 22.05
CA GLN A 61 -0.57 0.75 22.59
C GLN A 61 0.22 1.18 23.84
N ILE A 62 0.80 2.39 23.83
CA ILE A 62 1.51 2.93 24.99
C ILE A 62 0.56 3.07 26.18
N GLU A 63 -0.64 3.61 25.96
CA GLU A 63 -1.62 3.76 27.03
C GLU A 63 -2.10 2.41 27.58
N GLU A 64 -2.25 1.42 26.69
CA GLU A 64 -2.60 0.06 27.08
C GLU A 64 -1.48 -0.57 27.93
N ASP A 65 -0.22 -0.39 27.53
CA ASP A 65 0.93 -0.87 28.29
C ASP A 65 0.98 -0.25 29.69
N LYS A 66 0.64 1.03 29.83
CA LYS A 66 0.53 1.70 31.14
C LYS A 66 -0.55 1.09 32.01
N ILE A 67 -1.72 0.80 31.43
CA ILE A 67 -2.85 0.22 32.15
C ILE A 67 -2.50 -1.18 32.69
N TRP A 68 -1.79 -1.98 31.89
CA TRP A 68 -1.44 -3.35 32.26
C TRP A 68 -0.11 -3.44 33.03
N GLY A 69 0.51 -2.29 33.39
CA GLY A 69 1.74 -2.26 34.16
C GLY A 69 2.98 -2.69 33.40
N GLU A 70 2.91 -2.71 32.07
CA GLU A 70 4.01 -3.11 31.20
C GLU A 70 4.86 -1.93 30.70
N TYR A 71 4.46 -0.71 31.04
CA TYR A 71 5.15 0.49 30.59
C TYR A 71 6.48 0.69 31.34
N ASP A 72 7.56 0.88 30.57
CA ASP A 72 8.90 1.17 31.08
C ASP A 72 9.38 2.50 30.51
N PRO A 73 9.57 3.55 31.34
CA PRO A 73 9.95 4.88 30.86
C PRO A 73 11.34 4.95 30.22
N THR A 74 12.16 3.90 30.32
CA THR A 74 13.50 3.85 29.68
C THR A 74 13.44 3.39 28.23
N ILE A 75 12.29 2.87 27.78
CA ILE A 75 12.13 2.34 26.40
C ILE A 75 11.64 3.45 25.47
N ASN A 76 12.25 3.52 24.28
CA ASN A 76 11.75 4.35 23.19
C ASN A 76 10.61 3.60 22.48
N TYR A 77 9.36 3.92 22.84
CA TYR A 77 8.19 3.24 22.31
C TYR A 77 7.89 3.59 20.85
N GLU A 78 8.27 4.79 20.41
CA GLU A 78 8.13 5.17 19.00
C GLU A 78 8.98 4.23 18.12
N GLU A 79 10.17 3.86 18.57
CA GLU A 79 11.03 2.89 17.89
C GLU A 79 10.48 1.48 18.04
N LYS A 80 10.11 1.07 19.25
CA LYS A 80 9.60 -0.28 19.54
C LYS A 80 8.38 -0.62 18.69
N TYR A 81 7.46 0.33 18.52
CA TYR A 81 6.22 0.13 17.78
C TYR A 81 6.26 0.72 16.36
N SER A 82 7.45 1.04 15.85
CA SER A 82 7.61 1.61 14.52
C SER A 82 7.03 0.73 13.41
N TYR A 83 6.90 -0.57 13.65
CA TYR A 83 6.32 -1.50 12.67
C TYR A 83 4.87 -1.17 12.30
N TYR A 84 4.13 -0.42 13.13
CA TYR A 84 2.79 0.05 12.76
C TYR A 84 2.82 0.96 11.53
N HIS A 85 3.97 1.58 11.24
CA HIS A 85 4.16 2.42 10.05
C HIS A 85 4.47 1.64 8.78
N ASN A 86 4.60 0.31 8.85
CA ASN A 86 4.87 -0.50 7.67
C ASN A 86 3.65 -0.49 6.75
N ILE A 87 3.80 0.11 5.57
CA ILE A 87 2.73 0.21 4.59
C ILE A 87 2.48 -1.19 3.99
N PRO A 88 1.22 -1.66 3.96
CA PRO A 88 0.91 -2.93 3.31
C PRO A 88 1.14 -2.85 1.80
N ARG A 89 1.28 -4.00 1.14
CA ARG A 89 1.36 -4.05 -0.30
C ARG A 89 0.14 -3.39 -0.94
N TYR A 90 0.38 -2.73 -2.06
CA TYR A 90 -0.65 -2.00 -2.79
C TYR A 90 -0.88 -2.71 -4.13
N PRO A 91 -1.80 -3.70 -4.20
CA PRO A 91 -1.88 -4.64 -5.32
C PRO A 91 -2.20 -4.02 -6.68
N SER A 92 -2.82 -2.85 -6.70
CA SER A 92 -3.27 -2.22 -7.95
C SER A 92 -2.11 -1.90 -8.90
N PHE A 93 -0.93 -1.58 -8.37
CA PHE A 93 0.25 -1.34 -9.20
C PHE A 93 0.66 -2.59 -9.96
N LYS A 94 0.77 -3.71 -9.28
CA LYS A 94 1.13 -4.99 -9.91
C LYS A 94 0.10 -5.41 -10.94
N GLN A 95 -1.17 -5.32 -10.59
CA GLN A 95 -2.25 -5.71 -11.48
C GLN A 95 -2.30 -4.87 -12.74
N ALA A 96 -2.18 -3.54 -12.62
CA ALA A 96 -2.15 -2.64 -13.76
C ALA A 96 -0.94 -2.94 -14.67
N ALA A 97 0.24 -3.15 -14.09
CA ALA A 97 1.45 -3.47 -14.86
C ALA A 97 1.28 -4.78 -15.64
N ILE A 98 0.70 -5.81 -15.02
CA ILE A 98 0.46 -7.11 -15.70
C ILE A 98 -0.53 -6.93 -16.86
N ILE A 99 -1.60 -6.18 -16.68
CA ILE A 99 -2.59 -5.96 -17.73
C ILE A 99 -1.97 -5.20 -18.91
N TYR A 100 -1.23 -4.13 -18.64
CA TYR A 100 -0.53 -3.39 -19.70
C TYR A 100 0.47 -4.27 -20.45
N GLU A 101 1.21 -5.10 -19.71
CA GLU A 101 2.16 -6.03 -20.34
C GLU A 101 1.46 -7.00 -21.31
N LYS A 102 0.34 -7.56 -20.88
CA LYS A 102 -0.46 -8.48 -21.71
C LYS A 102 -1.04 -7.81 -22.96
N MET A 103 -1.27 -6.51 -22.88
CA MET A 103 -1.73 -5.69 -24.00
C MET A 103 -0.58 -5.25 -24.92
N GLY A 104 0.65 -5.61 -24.60
CA GLY A 104 1.82 -5.16 -25.34
C GLY A 104 2.22 -3.72 -25.06
N MET A 105 1.63 -3.10 -24.06
CA MET A 105 1.87 -1.70 -23.68
C MET A 105 2.98 -1.63 -22.63
N TYR A 106 4.19 -1.98 -23.04
CA TYR A 106 5.33 -2.14 -22.12
C TYR A 106 5.77 -0.84 -21.48
N LYS A 107 5.72 0.29 -22.19
CA LYS A 107 6.06 1.60 -21.64
C LYS A 107 5.12 1.97 -20.50
N GLN A 108 3.83 1.80 -20.69
CA GLN A 108 2.82 2.08 -19.67
C GLN A 108 3.02 1.18 -18.46
N ALA A 109 3.35 -0.11 -18.68
CA ALA A 109 3.64 -1.03 -17.59
C ALA A 109 4.86 -0.56 -16.77
N ILE A 110 5.91 -0.11 -17.44
CA ILE A 110 7.11 0.43 -16.78
C ILE A 110 6.76 1.68 -15.98
N ASP A 111 5.97 2.59 -16.55
CA ASP A 111 5.56 3.83 -15.86
C ASP A 111 4.79 3.51 -14.56
N ILE A 112 3.94 2.50 -14.57
CA ILE A 112 3.24 2.05 -13.37
C ILE A 112 4.23 1.54 -12.32
N CYS A 113 5.22 0.75 -12.72
CA CYS A 113 6.25 0.25 -11.82
C CYS A 113 7.09 1.38 -11.23
N ASP A 114 7.50 2.34 -12.06
CA ASP A 114 8.24 3.52 -11.62
C ASP A 114 7.45 4.33 -10.59
N LYS A 115 6.16 4.49 -10.82
CA LYS A 115 5.29 5.21 -9.89
C LYS A 115 5.21 4.49 -8.54
N ALA A 116 5.10 3.15 -8.54
CA ALA A 116 5.12 2.38 -7.31
C ALA A 116 6.42 2.57 -6.54
N ILE A 117 7.55 2.53 -7.23
CA ILE A 117 8.88 2.73 -6.62
C ILE A 117 8.99 4.15 -6.05
N SER A 118 8.45 5.16 -6.73
CA SER A 118 8.46 6.55 -6.26
C SER A 118 7.70 6.73 -4.94
N HIS A 119 6.74 5.84 -4.66
CA HIS A 119 6.00 5.80 -3.39
C HIS A 119 6.60 4.82 -2.39
N ASP A 120 7.79 4.30 -2.66
CA ASP A 120 8.46 3.30 -1.83
C ASP A 120 7.67 1.98 -1.72
N LEU A 121 6.98 1.63 -2.79
CA LEU A 121 6.16 0.43 -2.90
C LEU A 121 6.77 -0.59 -3.88
N ASN A 122 8.09 -0.82 -3.76
CA ASN A 122 8.78 -1.79 -4.64
C ASN A 122 8.32 -3.22 -4.43
N ASP A 123 7.97 -3.60 -3.20
CA ASP A 123 7.56 -4.97 -2.88
C ASP A 123 6.15 -5.26 -3.41
N ASP A 124 6.07 -6.08 -4.45
CA ASP A 124 4.81 -6.52 -5.05
C ASP A 124 4.48 -7.99 -4.75
N GLY A 125 5.23 -8.60 -3.82
CA GLY A 125 5.08 -10.01 -3.47
C GLY A 125 5.86 -10.96 -4.35
N THR A 126 6.56 -10.45 -5.39
CA THR A 126 7.41 -11.25 -6.26
C THR A 126 8.88 -10.99 -5.97
N LYS A 127 9.75 -11.94 -6.34
CA LYS A 127 11.19 -11.81 -6.13
C LYS A 127 11.73 -10.62 -6.93
N GLY A 128 12.40 -9.68 -6.23
CA GLY A 128 12.96 -8.48 -6.83
C GLY A 128 11.96 -7.35 -7.01
N GLY A 129 10.66 -7.59 -6.84
CA GLY A 129 9.61 -6.59 -6.85
C GLY A 129 9.47 -5.81 -8.16
N MET A 130 9.08 -4.56 -8.07
CA MET A 130 8.85 -3.69 -9.21
C MET A 130 10.12 -3.42 -10.03
N GLU A 131 11.27 -3.33 -9.39
CA GLU A 131 12.56 -3.13 -10.08
C GLU A 131 12.86 -4.29 -11.03
N GLU A 132 12.67 -5.52 -10.58
CA GLU A 132 12.87 -6.70 -11.44
C GLU A 132 11.85 -6.76 -12.55
N ARG A 133 10.61 -6.35 -12.27
CA ARG A 133 9.55 -6.27 -13.27
C ARG A 133 9.92 -5.28 -14.38
N ILE A 134 10.45 -4.11 -14.03
CA ILE A 134 10.94 -3.11 -15.00
C ILE A 134 12.03 -3.72 -15.87
N ARG A 135 12.99 -4.41 -15.26
CA ARG A 135 14.11 -5.03 -15.99
C ARG A 135 13.61 -6.00 -17.05
N LYS A 136 12.63 -6.82 -16.71
CA LYS A 136 12.03 -7.78 -17.66
C LYS A 136 11.24 -7.07 -18.75
N LEU A 137 10.52 -6.01 -18.43
CA LEU A 137 9.75 -5.24 -19.40
C LEU A 137 10.65 -4.50 -20.38
N GLU A 138 11.75 -3.94 -19.90
CA GLU A 138 12.73 -3.26 -20.77
C GLU A 138 13.30 -4.20 -21.83
N LYS A 139 13.52 -5.47 -21.49
CA LYS A 139 13.96 -6.48 -22.45
C LYS A 139 12.95 -6.69 -23.59
N LYS A 140 11.66 -6.57 -23.29
CA LYS A 140 10.60 -6.72 -24.28
C LYS A 140 10.49 -5.53 -25.22
N LEU A 141 11.01 -4.37 -24.82
CA LEU A 141 11.04 -3.16 -25.64
C LEU A 141 12.13 -3.19 -26.71
N LYS A 142 13.14 -4.06 -26.56
CA LYS A 142 14.28 -4.15 -27.50
C LYS A 142 13.98 -5.03 -28.72
#